data_6049945a429ecb49c3e296ba5850b617
#
_entry.id   6049945a429ecb49c3e296ba5850b617
#
_cell.length_a   1.000
_cell.length_b   1.000
_cell.length_c   1.000
_cell.angle_alpha   90.00
_cell.angle_beta   90.00
_cell.angle_gamma   90.00
#
_symmetry.space_group_name_H-M   'P 1'
#
loop_
_entity.id
_entity.type
_entity.pdbx_description
1 polymer ?
#
loop_
_entity_poly.entity_id
_entity_poly.type
_entity_poly.pdbx_seq_one_letter_code
_entity_poly.pdbx_strand_id
1 'polypeptide(L)'
;MGGVINIISKRPVSPFSLNASGSYGSLNTWKTDLGLSSRINDKFAIFLSGYYNKSDGFNNIPDSLRTEPDYSVARFMKEGGLYAKVLYNPTALFNVDLAYDLYRDKRGEGEKIQAPDGEYRHFNHNRVQSRFYGEKGKFSYQAALYFQRQDYFKLDERIKGGDYQRFDVKSHRDDWGAIMHLRLEGRHNAFALGGEFKNGSIDGGDHYVTSTDEVLNKGSIRILSVFAQDELSLFNKKIWLQVALRYDNAYFHKGWFEANGENVSDFNTYNGKLKNNRWEHLSPRVALRYNPTRAISAYISYSQGFRASILDDLCRSGWMWVGPK
;
A
#
# COMPACT_ATOMS: atom_id res chain seq x y z
N MET A 1 -18.75 -0.48 -3.85
CA MET A 1 -17.98 0.54 -4.58
C MET A 1 -16.88 1.05 -3.66
N GLY A 2 -15.62 1.04 -4.10
CA GLY A 2 -14.51 1.64 -3.38
C GLY A 2 -14.35 3.11 -3.77
N GLY A 3 -13.84 3.92 -2.85
CA GLY A 3 -13.42 5.28 -3.14
C GLY A 3 -11.96 5.35 -3.54
N VAL A 4 -11.54 6.48 -4.11
CA VAL A 4 -10.13 6.78 -4.39
C VAL A 4 -9.70 7.93 -3.49
N ILE A 5 -8.60 7.73 -2.74
CA ILE A 5 -7.95 8.77 -1.95
C ILE A 5 -6.70 9.20 -2.72
N ASN A 6 -6.64 10.47 -3.12
CA ASN A 6 -5.47 11.05 -3.77
C ASN A 6 -4.77 11.99 -2.79
N ILE A 7 -3.54 11.64 -2.39
CA ILE A 7 -2.73 12.43 -1.47
C ILE A 7 -1.72 13.26 -2.28
N ILE A 8 -1.88 14.57 -2.24
CA ILE A 8 -0.98 15.50 -2.93
C ILE A 8 -0.13 16.20 -1.88
N SER A 9 1.17 15.95 -1.89
CA SER A 9 2.10 16.62 -0.98
C SER A 9 2.24 18.11 -1.32
N LYS A 10 2.37 18.96 -0.31
CA LYS A 10 2.61 20.41 -0.47
C LYS A 10 3.88 20.67 -1.26
N ARG A 11 3.88 21.73 -2.06
CA ARG A 11 5.09 22.27 -2.68
C ARG A 11 5.64 23.40 -1.83
N PRO A 12 6.95 23.43 -1.55
CA PRO A 12 7.57 24.57 -0.89
C PRO A 12 7.41 25.85 -1.69
N VAL A 13 6.88 26.90 -1.07
CA VAL A 13 6.70 28.22 -1.69
C VAL A 13 7.61 29.27 -1.05
N SER A 14 8.03 29.06 0.19
CA SER A 14 8.91 29.95 0.95
C SER A 14 10.39 29.56 0.75
N PRO A 15 11.32 30.50 0.82
CA PRO A 15 12.76 30.22 0.83
C PRO A 15 13.16 29.24 1.93
N PHE A 16 12.50 29.33 3.09
CA PHE A 16 12.68 28.42 4.22
C PHE A 16 11.42 28.37 5.07
N SER A 17 11.06 27.17 5.54
CA SER A 17 10.01 26.96 6.52
C SER A 17 10.38 25.78 7.41
N LEU A 18 10.27 25.97 8.71
CA LEU A 18 10.47 24.96 9.72
C LEU A 18 9.22 24.87 10.59
N ASN A 19 8.72 23.66 10.80
CA ASN A 19 7.63 23.36 11.71
C ASN A 19 8.11 22.26 12.65
N ALA A 20 7.94 22.46 13.95
CA ALA A 20 8.22 21.44 14.94
C ALA A 20 7.08 21.41 15.94
N SER A 21 6.67 20.23 16.33
CA SER A 21 5.70 20.02 17.40
C SER A 21 6.13 18.89 18.32
N GLY A 22 5.74 18.99 19.59
CA GLY A 22 5.93 17.96 20.58
C GLY A 22 4.76 17.95 21.54
N SER A 23 4.32 16.76 21.93
CA SER A 23 3.28 16.60 22.94
C SER A 23 3.56 15.41 23.83
N TYR A 24 3.11 15.52 25.08
CA TYR A 24 3.16 14.47 26.08
C TYR A 24 1.77 14.29 26.68
N GLY A 25 1.35 13.05 26.88
CA GLY A 25 0.03 12.71 27.38
C GLY A 25 0.01 11.48 28.28
N SER A 26 -1.19 11.05 28.65
CA SER A 26 -1.42 9.83 29.43
C SER A 26 -0.78 8.61 28.79
N LEU A 27 -0.57 7.53 29.57
CA LEU A 27 0.06 6.29 29.13
C LEU A 27 1.48 6.50 28.61
N ASN A 28 2.22 7.47 29.19
CA ASN A 28 3.56 7.87 28.76
C ASN A 28 3.64 8.12 27.23
N THR A 29 2.60 8.79 26.69
CA THR A 29 2.48 9.01 25.26
C THR A 29 3.30 10.24 24.85
N TRP A 30 4.28 10.02 23.99
CA TRP A 30 5.10 11.04 23.35
C TRP A 30 4.77 11.12 21.88
N LYS A 31 4.58 12.33 21.36
CA LYS A 31 4.46 12.58 19.91
C LYS A 31 5.36 13.75 19.55
N THR A 32 6.14 13.56 18.50
CA THR A 32 7.02 14.59 17.96
C THR A 32 6.91 14.61 16.45
N ASP A 33 6.84 15.81 15.87
CA ASP A 33 6.81 16.04 14.44
C ASP A 33 7.81 17.12 14.08
N LEU A 34 8.52 16.92 12.99
CA LEU A 34 9.43 17.89 12.40
C LEU A 34 9.17 17.99 10.90
N GLY A 35 9.04 19.20 10.38
CA GLY A 35 8.89 19.47 8.96
C GLY A 35 9.77 20.64 8.54
N LEU A 36 10.58 20.41 7.53
CA LEU A 36 11.44 21.41 6.91
C LEU A 36 11.11 21.48 5.42
N SER A 37 10.96 22.69 4.90
CA SER A 37 10.84 22.89 3.48
C SER A 37 11.59 24.16 3.03
N SER A 38 12.13 24.09 1.82
CA SER A 38 12.87 25.23 1.23
C SER A 38 12.65 25.27 -0.27
N ARG A 39 12.30 26.44 -0.78
CA ARG A 39 12.43 26.77 -2.18
C ARG A 39 13.80 27.41 -2.40
N ILE A 40 14.78 26.60 -2.82
CA ILE A 40 16.17 27.04 -3.00
C ILE A 40 16.25 28.11 -4.11
N ASN A 41 15.53 27.88 -5.21
CA ASN A 41 15.35 28.79 -6.32
C ASN A 41 14.09 28.44 -7.12
N ASP A 42 13.86 29.09 -8.26
CA ASP A 42 12.68 28.87 -9.09
C ASP A 42 12.59 27.48 -9.68
N LYS A 43 13.69 26.74 -9.75
CA LYS A 43 13.76 25.38 -10.33
C LYS A 43 13.89 24.30 -9.29
N PHE A 44 14.41 24.60 -8.09
CA PHE A 44 14.74 23.62 -7.07
C PHE A 44 14.01 23.90 -5.76
N ALA A 45 13.34 22.87 -5.23
CA ALA A 45 12.79 22.88 -3.87
C ALA A 45 13.00 21.53 -3.19
N ILE A 46 13.10 21.55 -1.85
CA ILE A 46 13.25 20.38 -1.00
C ILE A 46 12.18 20.37 0.08
N PHE A 47 11.76 19.20 0.46
CA PHE A 47 10.87 18.96 1.59
C PHE A 47 11.38 17.77 2.38
N LEU A 48 11.46 17.91 3.70
CA LEU A 48 11.83 16.87 4.65
C LEU A 48 10.82 16.89 5.79
N SER A 49 10.29 15.75 6.17
CA SER A 49 9.49 15.63 7.38
C SER A 49 9.77 14.31 8.08
N GLY A 50 9.67 14.32 9.41
CA GLY A 50 9.80 13.15 10.23
C GLY A 50 8.91 13.24 11.44
N TYR A 51 8.55 12.09 11.98
CA TYR A 51 7.80 12.01 13.22
C TYR A 51 8.25 10.80 14.05
N TYR A 52 8.01 10.89 15.34
CA TYR A 52 8.17 9.78 16.26
C TYR A 52 7.06 9.79 17.30
N ASN A 53 6.37 8.66 17.46
CA ASN A 53 5.31 8.45 18.42
C ASN A 53 5.64 7.24 19.30
N LYS A 54 5.41 7.37 20.58
CA LYS A 54 5.55 6.28 21.55
C LYS A 54 4.40 6.35 22.55
N SER A 55 3.86 5.20 22.94
CA SER A 55 2.92 5.05 24.04
C SER A 55 3.15 3.72 24.73
N ASP A 56 3.02 3.68 26.04
CA ASP A 56 3.05 2.42 26.79
C ASP A 56 1.72 1.67 26.64
N GLY A 57 0.69 2.34 26.09
CA GLY A 57 -0.60 1.74 25.75
C GLY A 57 -1.45 1.36 26.97
N PHE A 58 -2.52 0.65 26.70
CA PHE A 58 -3.44 0.16 27.73
C PHE A 58 -3.78 -1.30 27.51
N ASN A 59 -4.18 -2.00 28.55
CA ASN A 59 -4.74 -3.32 28.44
C ASN A 59 -6.19 -3.22 27.94
N ASN A 60 -6.47 -3.84 26.81
CA ASN A 60 -7.80 -3.80 26.19
C ASN A 60 -8.78 -4.84 26.76
N ILE A 61 -8.32 -5.74 27.66
CA ILE A 61 -9.17 -6.68 28.36
C ILE A 61 -9.51 -6.07 29.73
N PRO A 62 -10.79 -5.75 30.01
CA PRO A 62 -11.22 -5.27 31.32
C PRO A 62 -10.89 -6.29 32.41
N ASP A 63 -10.52 -5.83 33.60
CA ASP A 63 -10.14 -6.69 34.72
C ASP A 63 -11.21 -7.74 35.05
N SER A 64 -12.49 -7.39 34.88
CA SER A 64 -13.63 -8.29 35.11
C SER A 64 -13.75 -9.45 34.08
N LEU A 65 -13.04 -9.37 32.97
CA LEU A 65 -13.05 -10.38 31.90
C LEU A 65 -11.74 -11.17 31.82
N ARG A 66 -10.78 -10.88 32.69
CA ARG A 66 -9.52 -11.62 32.75
C ARG A 66 -9.74 -12.95 33.46
N THR A 67 -9.13 -13.99 32.95
CA THR A 67 -9.18 -15.34 33.50
C THR A 67 -7.79 -15.77 33.94
N GLU A 68 -7.72 -16.57 34.99
CA GLU A 68 -6.42 -17.10 35.46
C GLU A 68 -6.00 -18.35 34.63
N PRO A 69 -4.73 -18.45 34.24
CA PRO A 69 -3.67 -17.45 34.42
C PRO A 69 -3.85 -16.24 33.48
N ASP A 70 -3.68 -15.00 34.02
CA ASP A 70 -3.81 -13.78 33.25
C ASP A 70 -2.48 -13.44 32.53
N TYR A 71 -2.48 -13.53 31.21
CA TYR A 71 -1.37 -13.17 30.34
C TYR A 71 -1.55 -11.80 29.65
N SER A 72 -2.64 -11.10 29.96
CA SER A 72 -2.95 -9.83 29.32
C SER A 72 -2.03 -8.69 29.76
N VAL A 73 -1.48 -7.94 28.80
CA VAL A 73 -0.61 -6.79 29.05
C VAL A 73 -1.01 -5.58 28.21
N ALA A 74 -0.46 -4.43 28.53
CA ALA A 74 -0.71 -3.21 27.76
C ALA A 74 -0.20 -3.32 26.32
N ARG A 75 -1.00 -2.81 25.38
CA ARG A 75 -0.66 -2.73 23.96
C ARG A 75 0.19 -1.50 23.69
N PHE A 76 1.49 -1.62 23.87
CA PHE A 76 2.42 -0.54 23.59
C PHE A 76 2.53 -0.23 22.10
N MET A 77 2.96 0.98 21.80
CA MET A 77 3.24 1.45 20.44
C MET A 77 4.54 2.26 20.42
N LYS A 78 5.39 1.98 19.44
CA LYS A 78 6.54 2.81 19.05
C LYS A 78 6.54 2.88 17.53
N GLU A 79 6.50 4.07 16.96
CA GLU A 79 6.52 4.24 15.53
C GLU A 79 7.26 5.51 15.13
N GLY A 80 7.84 5.51 13.96
CA GLY A 80 8.48 6.68 13.38
C GLY A 80 8.54 6.60 11.87
N GLY A 81 8.58 7.75 11.26
CA GLY A 81 8.66 7.89 9.82
C GLY A 81 9.52 9.07 9.39
N LEU A 82 10.08 8.93 8.20
CA LEU A 82 10.82 9.98 7.51
C LEU A 82 10.29 10.08 6.08
N TYR A 83 10.02 11.28 5.62
CA TYR A 83 9.69 11.58 4.23
C TYR A 83 10.61 12.68 3.71
N ALA A 84 11.29 12.41 2.62
CA ALA A 84 12.14 13.38 1.91
C ALA A 84 11.68 13.53 0.47
N LYS A 85 11.64 14.75 -0.04
CA LYS A 85 11.26 15.04 -1.42
C LYS A 85 12.12 16.14 -2.01
N VAL A 86 12.59 15.90 -3.23
CA VAL A 86 13.27 16.89 -4.07
C VAL A 86 12.40 17.18 -5.28
N LEU A 87 12.21 18.43 -5.59
CA LEU A 87 11.50 18.90 -6.77
C LEU A 87 12.47 19.64 -7.67
N TYR A 88 12.51 19.26 -8.94
CA TYR A 88 13.29 19.93 -9.97
C TYR A 88 12.40 20.28 -11.16
N ASN A 89 12.16 21.58 -11.36
CA ASN A 89 11.22 22.12 -12.34
C ASN A 89 11.96 23.10 -13.29
N PRO A 90 12.84 22.61 -14.19
CA PRO A 90 13.60 23.48 -15.05
C PRO A 90 12.79 24.19 -16.15
N THR A 91 11.71 23.51 -16.62
CA THR A 91 10.85 24.04 -17.70
C THR A 91 9.39 23.55 -17.50
N ALA A 92 8.43 24.15 -18.19
CA ALA A 92 7.06 23.65 -18.19
C ALA A 92 6.94 22.23 -18.78
N LEU A 93 7.82 21.91 -19.74
CA LEU A 93 7.79 20.61 -20.43
C LEU A 93 8.45 19.48 -19.64
N PHE A 94 9.37 19.80 -18.73
CA PHE A 94 10.12 18.79 -18.00
C PHE A 94 10.23 19.14 -16.52
N ASN A 95 9.61 18.33 -15.69
CA ASN A 95 9.62 18.43 -14.23
C ASN A 95 9.88 17.07 -13.64
N VAL A 96 10.60 17.02 -12.53
CA VAL A 96 10.94 15.80 -11.80
C VAL A 96 10.68 16.00 -10.32
N ASP A 97 9.91 15.08 -9.72
CA ASP A 97 9.82 14.93 -8.27
C ASP A 97 10.48 13.60 -7.91
N LEU A 98 11.42 13.60 -6.97
CA LEU A 98 12.00 12.39 -6.36
C LEU A 98 11.61 12.37 -4.89
N ALA A 99 11.04 11.27 -4.41
CA ALA A 99 10.63 11.10 -3.03
C ALA A 99 11.15 9.81 -2.44
N TYR A 100 11.49 9.86 -1.16
CA TYR A 100 11.81 8.72 -0.32
C TYR A 100 10.94 8.74 0.92
N ASP A 101 10.45 7.56 1.31
CA ASP A 101 9.58 7.33 2.44
C ASP A 101 10.10 6.15 3.26
N LEU A 102 10.26 6.37 4.54
CA LEU A 102 10.65 5.37 5.53
C LEU A 102 9.60 5.34 6.65
N TYR A 103 9.13 4.16 6.99
CA TYR A 103 8.28 3.92 8.15
C TYR A 103 8.79 2.71 8.93
N ARG A 104 8.81 2.83 10.25
CA ARG A 104 9.11 1.73 11.18
C ARG A 104 8.16 1.79 12.36
N ASP A 105 7.66 0.63 12.77
CA ASP A 105 6.90 0.52 14.00
C ASP A 105 7.26 -0.74 14.80
N LYS A 106 6.89 -0.76 16.08
CA LYS A 106 6.77 -1.94 16.93
C LYS A 106 5.55 -1.76 17.82
N ARG A 107 4.63 -2.73 17.78
CA ARG A 107 3.34 -2.66 18.49
C ARG A 107 3.10 -3.94 19.26
N GLY A 108 2.82 -3.84 20.55
CA GLY A 108 2.38 -4.95 21.40
C GLY A 108 0.97 -5.40 21.03
N GLU A 109 0.75 -6.69 21.01
CA GLU A 109 -0.56 -7.29 20.67
C GLU A 109 -1.44 -7.51 21.93
N GLY A 110 -0.87 -7.35 23.12
CA GLY A 110 -1.62 -7.35 24.39
C GLY A 110 -1.58 -8.67 25.15
N GLU A 111 -0.70 -9.58 24.78
CA GLU A 111 -0.48 -10.85 25.47
C GLU A 111 1.00 -11.07 25.76
N LYS A 112 1.32 -11.64 26.94
CA LYS A 112 2.68 -11.98 27.34
C LYS A 112 2.66 -13.24 28.18
N ILE A 113 3.32 -14.29 27.69
CA ILE A 113 3.43 -15.58 28.39
C ILE A 113 4.86 -15.80 28.85
N GLN A 114 5.82 -15.93 27.93
CA GLN A 114 7.23 -16.14 28.23
C GLN A 114 8.16 -15.15 27.52
N ALA A 115 7.77 -14.63 26.36
CA ALA A 115 8.59 -13.69 25.62
C ALA A 115 8.78 -12.38 26.42
N PRO A 116 10.00 -11.81 26.49
CA PRO A 116 10.29 -10.64 27.34
C PRO A 116 9.39 -9.43 27.09
N ASP A 117 9.06 -9.17 25.82
CA ASP A 117 8.18 -8.07 25.40
C ASP A 117 6.73 -8.52 25.14
N GLY A 118 6.41 -9.82 25.36
CA GLY A 118 5.13 -10.41 24.98
C GLY A 118 4.98 -10.51 23.44
N GLU A 119 3.75 -10.72 23.02
CA GLU A 119 3.42 -10.68 21.60
C GLU A 119 3.57 -9.27 21.03
N TYR A 120 4.21 -9.19 19.87
CA TYR A 120 4.31 -7.93 19.16
C TYR A 120 4.45 -8.17 17.65
N ARG A 121 4.09 -7.13 16.89
CA ARG A 121 4.42 -7.03 15.47
C ARG A 121 5.27 -5.80 15.20
N HIS A 122 5.99 -5.86 14.09
CA HIS A 122 6.78 -4.74 13.63
C HIS A 122 6.82 -4.70 12.10
N PHE A 123 6.70 -3.50 11.56
CA PHE A 123 6.88 -3.21 10.15
C PHE A 123 8.11 -2.34 9.92
N ASN A 124 8.81 -2.65 8.85
CA ASN A 124 9.84 -1.81 8.30
C ASN A 124 9.53 -1.58 6.82
N HIS A 125 9.21 -0.37 6.45
CA HIS A 125 8.82 -0.01 5.11
C HIS A 125 9.74 1.06 4.54
N ASN A 126 10.22 0.85 3.32
CA ASN A 126 11.02 1.80 2.56
C ASN A 126 10.42 1.94 1.17
N ARG A 127 10.28 3.18 0.67
CA ARG A 127 9.78 3.44 -0.67
C ARG A 127 10.57 4.56 -1.33
N VAL A 128 10.97 4.34 -2.57
CA VAL A 128 11.49 5.38 -3.47
C VAL A 128 10.49 5.57 -4.60
N GLN A 129 10.20 6.79 -4.93
CA GLN A 129 9.30 7.14 -6.01
C GLN A 129 9.87 8.31 -6.81
N SER A 130 9.84 8.22 -8.14
CA SER A 130 10.10 9.32 -9.05
C SER A 130 8.87 9.63 -9.89
N ARG A 131 8.61 10.89 -10.14
CA ARG A 131 7.56 11.36 -11.03
C ARG A 131 8.13 12.34 -12.02
N PHE A 132 7.90 12.09 -13.30
CA PHE A 132 8.24 12.94 -14.43
C PHE A 132 6.95 13.46 -15.01
N TYR A 133 6.86 14.77 -15.27
CA TYR A 133 5.65 15.35 -15.81
C TYR A 133 5.96 16.66 -16.54
N GLY A 134 5.09 17.00 -17.47
CA GLY A 134 5.22 18.26 -18.21
C GLY A 134 4.02 18.51 -19.09
N GLU A 135 3.95 19.76 -19.58
CA GLU A 135 2.89 20.21 -20.47
C GLU A 135 3.44 21.15 -21.53
N LYS A 136 2.89 21.05 -22.73
CA LYS A 136 3.15 21.98 -23.84
C LYS A 136 1.90 22.16 -24.70
N GLY A 137 1.32 23.35 -24.64
CA GLY A 137 0.08 23.65 -25.36
C GLY A 137 -1.07 22.74 -24.90
N LYS A 138 -1.55 21.88 -25.79
CA LYS A 138 -2.65 20.94 -25.53
C LYS A 138 -2.19 19.57 -25.06
N PHE A 139 -0.91 19.32 -25.03
CA PHE A 139 -0.33 18.04 -24.63
C PHE A 139 0.21 18.10 -23.22
N SER A 140 -0.10 17.11 -22.39
CA SER A 140 0.51 16.86 -21.10
C SER A 140 0.84 15.40 -20.91
N TYR A 141 1.87 15.14 -20.11
CA TYR A 141 2.26 13.78 -19.74
C TYR A 141 2.63 13.70 -18.27
N GLN A 142 2.45 12.53 -17.72
CA GLN A 142 2.95 12.15 -16.41
C GLN A 142 3.42 10.70 -16.45
N ALA A 143 4.63 10.45 -15.94
CA ALA A 143 5.15 9.11 -15.69
C ALA A 143 5.59 9.02 -14.23
N ALA A 144 5.34 7.90 -13.58
CA ALA A 144 5.83 7.61 -12.24
C ALA A 144 6.48 6.24 -12.21
N LEU A 145 7.60 6.15 -11.50
CA LEU A 145 8.30 4.91 -11.18
C LEU A 145 8.35 4.78 -9.68
N TYR A 146 8.17 3.59 -9.16
CA TYR A 146 8.32 3.34 -7.72
C TYR A 146 8.94 1.98 -7.45
N PHE A 147 9.62 1.91 -6.34
CA PHE A 147 10.05 0.68 -5.68
C PHE A 147 9.73 0.80 -4.19
N GLN A 148 9.17 -0.24 -3.61
CA GLN A 148 8.95 -0.34 -2.18
C GLN A 148 9.34 -1.71 -1.67
N ARG A 149 9.88 -1.72 -0.46
CA ARG A 149 10.24 -2.91 0.32
C ARG A 149 9.56 -2.84 1.66
N GLN A 150 8.95 -3.92 2.07
CA GLN A 150 8.31 -4.07 3.37
C GLN A 150 8.77 -5.36 4.02
N ASP A 151 9.31 -5.23 5.23
CA ASP A 151 9.58 -6.36 6.12
C ASP A 151 8.53 -6.35 7.23
N TYR A 152 7.90 -7.48 7.43
CA TYR A 152 6.96 -7.72 8.50
C TYR A 152 7.49 -8.81 9.41
N PHE A 153 7.37 -8.58 10.71
CA PHE A 153 7.66 -9.56 11.75
C PHE A 153 6.53 -9.55 12.76
N LYS A 154 6.09 -10.74 13.20
CA LYS A 154 5.21 -10.92 14.35
C LYS A 154 5.77 -12.04 15.22
N LEU A 155 5.91 -11.78 16.50
CA LEU A 155 6.08 -12.80 17.53
C LEU A 155 4.70 -13.15 18.06
N ASP A 156 4.34 -14.41 17.98
CA ASP A 156 3.09 -14.97 18.46
C ASP A 156 3.40 -16.04 19.51
N GLU A 157 2.76 -15.97 20.67
CA GLU A 157 2.92 -16.95 21.74
C GLU A 157 1.55 -17.32 22.33
N ARG A 158 1.37 -18.59 22.67
CA ARG A 158 0.11 -19.09 23.21
C ARG A 158 0.30 -20.32 24.07
N ILE A 159 -0.68 -20.62 24.91
CA ILE A 159 -0.81 -21.93 25.54
C ILE A 159 -1.84 -22.75 24.74
N LYS A 160 -1.47 -23.91 24.23
CA LYS A 160 -2.34 -24.81 23.50
C LYS A 160 -2.23 -26.22 24.12
N GLY A 161 -3.36 -26.75 24.63
CA GLY A 161 -3.36 -28.06 25.28
C GLY A 161 -2.55 -28.15 26.58
N GLY A 162 -2.23 -27.01 27.22
CA GLY A 162 -1.36 -26.94 28.38
C GLY A 162 0.11 -26.63 28.07
N ASP A 163 0.52 -26.76 26.80
CA ASP A 163 1.90 -26.54 26.36
C ASP A 163 2.11 -25.13 25.82
N TYR A 164 3.25 -24.53 26.16
CA TYR A 164 3.68 -23.28 25.58
C TYR A 164 4.12 -23.45 24.12
N GLN A 165 3.55 -22.63 23.27
CA GLN A 165 3.92 -22.55 21.86
C GLN A 165 4.31 -21.12 21.50
N ARG A 166 5.39 -20.99 20.73
CA ARG A 166 5.83 -19.75 20.13
C ARG A 166 6.18 -19.96 18.67
N PHE A 167 5.73 -19.03 17.81
CA PHE A 167 6.15 -18.93 16.42
C PHE A 167 6.38 -17.50 16.00
N ASP A 168 7.33 -17.33 15.12
CA ASP A 168 7.72 -16.05 14.55
C ASP A 168 7.24 -16.01 13.09
N VAL A 169 6.33 -15.09 12.78
CA VAL A 169 5.88 -14.82 11.40
C VAL A 169 6.84 -13.81 10.78
N LYS A 170 7.43 -14.17 9.65
CA LYS A 170 8.30 -13.28 8.86
C LYS A 170 7.75 -13.15 7.45
N SER A 171 7.75 -11.94 6.90
CA SER A 171 7.34 -11.72 5.52
C SER A 171 8.14 -10.56 4.94
N HIS A 172 8.77 -10.82 3.81
CA HIS A 172 9.48 -9.86 3.00
C HIS A 172 8.69 -9.62 1.70
N ARG A 173 8.41 -8.36 1.38
CA ARG A 173 7.64 -7.98 0.19
C ARG A 173 8.38 -6.90 -0.57
N ASP A 174 8.57 -7.14 -1.86
CA ASP A 174 9.08 -6.16 -2.81
C ASP A 174 8.01 -5.86 -3.87
N ASP A 175 7.71 -4.58 -4.06
CA ASP A 175 6.84 -4.12 -5.12
C ASP A 175 7.53 -3.02 -5.92
N TRP A 176 7.46 -3.11 -7.24
CA TRP A 176 7.93 -2.05 -8.13
C TRP A 176 7.00 -1.89 -9.33
N GLY A 177 6.98 -0.71 -9.88
CA GLY A 177 6.12 -0.47 -11.01
C GLY A 177 6.38 0.86 -11.69
N ALA A 178 5.70 1.00 -12.82
CA ALA A 178 5.68 2.17 -13.66
C ALA A 178 4.25 2.50 -14.06
N ILE A 179 3.90 3.76 -14.07
CA ILE A 179 2.61 4.27 -14.54
C ILE A 179 2.88 5.43 -15.49
N MET A 180 2.23 5.45 -16.64
CA MET A 180 2.33 6.53 -17.60
C MET A 180 0.95 6.99 -18.06
N HIS A 181 0.77 8.31 -18.12
CA HIS A 181 -0.43 8.98 -18.63
C HIS A 181 -0.04 10.03 -19.64
N LEU A 182 -0.71 10.02 -20.79
CA LEU A 182 -0.63 11.03 -21.83
C LEU A 182 -2.01 11.65 -21.98
N ARG A 183 -2.10 12.97 -22.13
CA ARG A 183 -3.36 13.69 -22.32
C ARG A 183 -3.21 14.71 -23.46
N LEU A 184 -4.18 14.72 -24.33
CA LEU A 184 -4.30 15.66 -25.43
C LEU A 184 -5.65 16.38 -25.34
N GLU A 185 -5.60 17.72 -25.19
CA GLU A 185 -6.79 18.54 -25.11
C GLU A 185 -7.21 19.05 -26.50
N GLY A 186 -8.37 18.65 -26.95
CA GLY A 186 -9.03 19.17 -28.15
C GLY A 186 -9.91 20.38 -27.82
N ARG A 187 -10.64 20.88 -28.81
CA ARG A 187 -11.59 21.99 -28.64
C ARG A 187 -12.84 21.58 -27.81
N HIS A 188 -13.29 20.35 -28.02
CA HIS A 188 -14.53 19.82 -27.43
C HIS A 188 -14.32 18.50 -26.71
N ASN A 189 -13.10 17.97 -26.72
CA ASN A 189 -12.74 16.71 -26.08
C ASN A 189 -11.38 16.78 -25.38
N ALA A 190 -11.13 15.79 -24.52
CA ALA A 190 -9.84 15.54 -23.93
C ALA A 190 -9.59 14.04 -23.96
N PHE A 191 -8.65 13.65 -24.83
CA PHE A 191 -8.23 12.26 -24.97
C PHE A 191 -7.10 11.93 -24.01
N ALA A 192 -7.18 10.81 -23.32
CA ALA A 192 -6.14 10.28 -22.46
C ALA A 192 -5.80 8.83 -22.83
N LEU A 193 -4.51 8.53 -22.85
CA LEU A 193 -3.95 7.20 -23.04
C LEU A 193 -2.99 6.92 -21.89
N GLY A 194 -2.98 5.71 -21.38
CA GLY A 194 -2.02 5.35 -20.35
C GLY A 194 -1.76 3.87 -20.23
N GLY A 195 -0.73 3.56 -19.46
CA GLY A 195 -0.34 2.20 -19.14
C GLY A 195 0.20 2.09 -17.72
N GLU A 196 0.12 0.90 -17.18
CA GLU A 196 0.60 0.57 -15.86
C GLU A 196 1.29 -0.80 -15.91
N PHE A 197 2.46 -0.86 -15.30
CA PHE A 197 3.16 -2.11 -15.03
C PHE A 197 3.44 -2.19 -13.54
N LYS A 198 3.10 -3.33 -12.93
CA LYS A 198 3.39 -3.64 -11.52
C LYS A 198 3.98 -5.03 -11.42
N ASN A 199 4.95 -5.20 -10.54
CA ASN A 199 5.45 -6.50 -10.13
C ASN A 199 5.57 -6.51 -8.62
N GLY A 200 4.89 -7.47 -7.98
CA GLY A 200 4.96 -7.72 -6.55
C GLY A 200 5.54 -9.10 -6.28
N SER A 201 6.29 -9.24 -5.21
CA SER A 201 6.78 -10.52 -4.70
C SER A 201 6.64 -10.60 -3.19
N ILE A 202 6.44 -11.82 -2.71
CA ILE A 202 6.42 -12.16 -1.30
C ILE A 202 7.35 -13.36 -1.06
N ASP A 203 8.07 -13.30 0.05
CA ASP A 203 8.82 -14.39 0.65
C ASP A 203 8.55 -14.34 2.15
N GLY A 204 7.84 -15.35 2.68
CA GLY A 204 7.41 -15.33 4.06
C GLY A 204 7.21 -16.72 4.62
N GLY A 205 6.96 -16.76 5.93
CA GLY A 205 6.69 -18.00 6.62
C GLY A 205 6.46 -17.84 8.11
N ASP A 206 5.96 -18.91 8.71
CA ASP A 206 5.75 -19.07 10.13
C ASP A 206 6.80 -20.08 10.64
N HIS A 207 7.72 -19.60 11.49
CA HIS A 207 8.81 -20.38 12.06
C HIS A 207 8.48 -20.70 13.51
N TYR A 208 8.22 -21.95 13.83
CA TYR A 208 7.91 -22.39 15.18
C TYR A 208 9.21 -22.52 16.00
N VAL A 209 9.28 -21.76 17.10
CA VAL A 209 10.48 -21.76 17.96
C VAL A 209 10.44 -22.92 18.96
N THR A 210 9.25 -23.37 19.33
CA THR A 210 9.02 -24.44 20.31
C THR A 210 8.84 -25.82 19.69
N SER A 211 8.91 -25.94 18.37
CA SER A 211 8.87 -27.19 17.63
C SER A 211 9.72 -27.10 16.38
N THR A 212 9.79 -28.18 15.60
CA THR A 212 10.47 -28.21 14.29
C THR A 212 9.55 -27.82 13.13
N ASP A 213 8.34 -27.30 13.45
CA ASP A 213 7.38 -26.91 12.44
C ASP A 213 7.79 -25.64 11.72
N GLU A 214 7.59 -25.63 10.41
CA GLU A 214 7.84 -24.48 9.55
C GLU A 214 6.82 -24.44 8.43
N VAL A 215 6.28 -23.25 8.15
CA VAL A 215 5.41 -23.00 7.01
C VAL A 215 6.04 -21.89 6.16
N LEU A 216 6.32 -22.16 4.90
CA LEU A 216 6.93 -21.21 3.97
C LEU A 216 5.97 -20.90 2.82
N ASN A 217 5.91 -19.64 2.41
CA ASN A 217 5.10 -19.19 1.29
C ASN A 217 5.84 -18.15 0.47
N LYS A 218 5.92 -18.39 -0.85
CA LYS A 218 6.59 -17.49 -1.80
C LYS A 218 5.76 -17.34 -3.06
N GLY A 219 5.88 -16.20 -3.71
CA GLY A 219 5.25 -15.99 -5.00
C GLY A 219 5.49 -14.61 -5.57
N SER A 220 5.13 -14.47 -6.83
CA SER A 220 5.21 -13.18 -7.52
C SER A 220 3.97 -12.99 -8.40
N ILE A 221 3.53 -11.75 -8.50
CA ILE A 221 2.45 -11.34 -9.41
C ILE A 221 2.94 -10.18 -10.28
N ARG A 222 2.67 -10.28 -11.57
CA ARG A 222 2.91 -9.21 -12.53
C ARG A 222 1.59 -8.73 -13.10
N ILE A 223 1.39 -7.43 -13.15
CA ILE A 223 0.19 -6.82 -13.72
C ILE A 223 0.62 -5.84 -14.80
N LEU A 224 0.10 -6.02 -16.00
CA LEU A 224 0.22 -5.09 -17.12
C LEU A 224 -1.17 -4.58 -17.47
N SER A 225 -1.32 -3.27 -17.56
CA SER A 225 -2.59 -2.65 -17.91
C SER A 225 -2.37 -1.54 -18.92
N VAL A 226 -3.32 -1.40 -19.83
CA VAL A 226 -3.40 -0.27 -20.76
C VAL A 226 -4.81 0.29 -20.76
N PHE A 227 -4.95 1.59 -20.92
CA PHE A 227 -6.27 2.21 -20.98
C PHE A 227 -6.27 3.41 -21.92
N ALA A 228 -7.45 3.67 -22.47
CA ALA A 228 -7.76 4.87 -23.24
C ALA A 228 -9.08 5.47 -22.72
N GLN A 229 -9.17 6.78 -22.75
CA GLN A 229 -10.34 7.54 -22.31
C GLN A 229 -10.53 8.75 -23.21
N ASP A 230 -11.77 9.06 -23.55
CA ASP A 230 -12.15 10.34 -24.17
C ASP A 230 -13.26 11.01 -23.37
N GLU A 231 -13.09 12.30 -23.13
CA GLU A 231 -14.05 13.18 -22.46
C GLU A 231 -14.57 14.19 -23.48
N LEU A 232 -15.83 14.09 -23.84
CA LEU A 232 -16.49 14.94 -24.80
C LEU A 232 -17.36 16.00 -24.09
N SER A 233 -17.23 17.25 -24.49
CA SER A 233 -18.05 18.35 -24.01
C SER A 233 -18.82 18.96 -25.19
N LEU A 234 -20.13 18.72 -25.21
CA LEU A 234 -21.02 19.04 -26.31
C LEU A 234 -22.05 20.09 -25.92
N PHE A 235 -22.67 20.74 -26.91
CA PHE A 235 -23.76 21.71 -26.75
C PHE A 235 -23.44 22.80 -25.73
N ASN A 236 -22.32 23.50 -25.90
CA ASN A 236 -21.86 24.53 -24.98
C ASN A 236 -21.74 24.04 -23.51
N LYS A 237 -21.18 22.84 -23.33
CA LYS A 237 -20.97 22.17 -22.03
C LYS A 237 -22.26 21.73 -21.31
N LYS A 238 -23.40 21.72 -22.02
CA LYS A 238 -24.63 21.15 -21.46
C LYS A 238 -24.57 19.64 -21.34
N ILE A 239 -23.88 18.95 -22.26
CA ILE A 239 -23.66 17.52 -22.21
C ILE A 239 -22.17 17.25 -22.04
N TRP A 240 -21.84 16.41 -21.08
CA TRP A 240 -20.51 15.86 -20.89
C TRP A 240 -20.60 14.34 -20.93
N LEU A 241 -19.84 13.73 -21.83
CA LEU A 241 -19.76 12.28 -22.02
C LEU A 241 -18.32 11.83 -21.80
N GLN A 242 -18.13 10.85 -20.95
CA GLN A 242 -16.86 10.15 -20.76
C GLN A 242 -17.01 8.71 -21.21
N VAL A 243 -16.08 8.25 -22.05
CA VAL A 243 -15.95 6.86 -22.44
C VAL A 243 -14.52 6.42 -22.15
N ALA A 244 -14.37 5.29 -21.49
CA ALA A 244 -13.06 4.72 -21.22
C ALA A 244 -13.09 3.20 -21.35
N LEU A 245 -11.94 2.65 -21.70
CA LEU A 245 -11.70 1.23 -21.79
C LEU A 245 -10.34 0.92 -21.18
N ARG A 246 -10.29 -0.09 -20.30
CA ARG A 246 -9.05 -0.58 -19.68
C ARG A 246 -8.96 -2.08 -19.91
N TYR A 247 -7.79 -2.53 -20.31
CA TYR A 247 -7.40 -3.94 -20.35
C TYR A 247 -6.38 -4.22 -19.26
N ASP A 248 -6.60 -5.27 -18.50
CA ASP A 248 -5.72 -5.74 -17.43
C ASP A 248 -5.28 -7.18 -17.72
N ASN A 249 -4.01 -7.45 -17.55
CA ASN A 249 -3.42 -8.79 -17.60
C ASN A 249 -2.61 -9.00 -16.32
N ALA A 250 -3.09 -9.88 -15.45
CA ALA A 250 -2.41 -10.26 -14.21
C ALA A 250 -1.86 -11.68 -14.34
N TYR A 251 -0.59 -11.88 -14.00
CA TYR A 251 0.11 -13.15 -14.09
C TYR A 251 0.79 -13.52 -12.79
N PHE A 252 0.27 -14.54 -12.11
CA PHE A 252 0.87 -15.15 -10.93
C PHE A 252 1.89 -16.20 -11.36
N HIS A 253 3.09 -16.15 -10.76
CA HIS A 253 4.20 -17.04 -11.07
C HIS A 253 5.16 -17.20 -9.88
N LYS A 254 6.07 -18.18 -9.96
CA LYS A 254 7.04 -18.49 -8.91
C LYS A 254 6.39 -18.80 -7.56
N GLY A 255 5.13 -19.26 -7.57
CA GLY A 255 4.46 -19.68 -6.37
C GLY A 255 5.10 -20.92 -5.77
N TRP A 256 5.28 -20.91 -4.45
CA TRP A 256 5.78 -22.02 -3.64
C TRP A 256 5.09 -22.00 -2.28
N PHE A 257 4.68 -23.17 -1.84
CA PHE A 257 4.18 -23.39 -0.51
C PHE A 257 4.81 -24.65 0.07
N GLU A 258 5.19 -24.59 1.33
CA GLU A 258 5.80 -25.70 2.03
C GLU A 258 5.39 -25.66 3.51
N ALA A 259 4.99 -26.81 4.04
CA ALA A 259 4.69 -26.99 5.45
C ALA A 259 5.35 -28.26 5.92
N ASN A 260 6.32 -28.14 6.82
CA ASN A 260 7.11 -29.20 7.38
C ASN A 260 6.91 -29.25 8.89
N GLY A 261 6.90 -30.47 9.47
CA GLY A 261 6.77 -30.71 10.90
C GLY A 261 5.49 -31.47 11.27
N GLU A 262 5.40 -31.85 12.54
CA GLU A 262 4.34 -32.75 13.01
C GLU A 262 3.00 -32.03 13.23
N ASN A 263 3.04 -30.78 13.70
CA ASN A 263 1.84 -30.04 14.09
C ASN A 263 1.22 -29.22 12.94
N VAL A 264 1.89 -29.14 11.80
CA VAL A 264 1.40 -28.44 10.58
C VAL A 264 0.95 -29.44 9.51
N SER A 265 0.69 -30.69 9.90
CA SER A 265 0.23 -31.75 9.00
C SER A 265 -1.05 -31.40 8.25
N ASP A 266 -1.95 -30.61 8.84
CA ASP A 266 -3.17 -30.13 8.20
C ASP A 266 -2.92 -29.22 7.01
N PHE A 267 -1.73 -28.60 6.91
CA PHE A 267 -1.28 -27.79 5.79
C PHE A 267 -0.57 -28.61 4.72
N ASN A 268 -0.22 -29.86 4.99
CA ASN A 268 0.59 -30.73 4.11
C ASN A 268 -0.14 -31.22 2.86
N THR A 269 -1.39 -30.86 2.63
CA THR A 269 -2.14 -31.26 1.43
C THR A 269 -1.55 -30.69 0.14
N TYR A 270 -0.60 -29.73 0.23
CA TYR A 270 -0.03 -29.08 -0.95
C TYR A 270 1.37 -28.52 -0.67
N ASN A 271 2.37 -29.36 -0.82
CA ASN A 271 3.77 -28.92 -0.74
C ASN A 271 4.41 -28.78 -2.12
N GLY A 272 5.17 -27.72 -2.33
CA GLY A 272 5.96 -27.49 -3.53
C GLY A 272 5.48 -26.33 -4.39
N LYS A 273 5.76 -26.44 -5.68
CA LYS A 273 5.51 -25.39 -6.66
C LYS A 273 4.00 -25.22 -6.92
N LEU A 274 3.49 -24.03 -6.72
CA LEU A 274 2.13 -23.67 -7.04
C LEU A 274 1.95 -23.43 -8.54
N LYS A 275 0.76 -23.69 -9.04
CA LYS A 275 0.42 -23.48 -10.45
C LYS A 275 0.45 -22.00 -10.80
N ASN A 276 1.13 -21.67 -11.89
CA ASN A 276 1.04 -20.33 -12.47
C ASN A 276 -0.39 -20.07 -12.95
N ASN A 277 -0.87 -18.86 -12.82
CA ASN A 277 -2.20 -18.48 -13.29
C ASN A 277 -2.20 -17.11 -13.96
N ARG A 278 -3.10 -16.90 -14.90
CA ARG A 278 -3.26 -15.65 -15.64
C ARG A 278 -4.73 -15.27 -15.68
N TRP A 279 -4.98 -13.99 -15.41
CA TRP A 279 -6.30 -13.38 -15.52
C TRP A 279 -6.22 -12.21 -16.46
N GLU A 280 -7.19 -12.14 -17.36
CA GLU A 280 -7.32 -11.06 -18.33
C GLU A 280 -8.71 -10.46 -18.19
N HIS A 281 -8.81 -9.15 -18.21
CA HIS A 281 -10.09 -8.49 -18.07
C HIS A 281 -10.15 -7.18 -18.85
N LEU A 282 -11.30 -6.94 -19.47
CA LEU A 282 -11.63 -5.70 -20.15
C LEU A 282 -12.67 -4.94 -19.32
N SER A 283 -12.33 -3.74 -18.89
CA SER A 283 -13.13 -2.90 -17.99
C SER A 283 -13.65 -1.67 -18.72
N PRO A 284 -14.88 -1.67 -19.26
CA PRO A 284 -15.50 -0.48 -19.85
C PRO A 284 -16.00 0.48 -18.77
N ARG A 285 -15.97 1.77 -19.08
CA ARG A 285 -16.61 2.82 -18.32
C ARG A 285 -17.27 3.82 -19.24
N VAL A 286 -18.52 4.18 -18.93
CA VAL A 286 -19.28 5.24 -19.61
C VAL A 286 -19.93 6.11 -18.53
N ALA A 287 -19.83 7.42 -18.68
CA ALA A 287 -20.51 8.36 -17.80
C ALA A 287 -21.08 9.51 -18.65
N LEU A 288 -22.34 9.85 -18.41
CA LEU A 288 -23.04 10.94 -19.04
C LEU A 288 -23.55 11.91 -17.98
N ARG A 289 -23.25 13.19 -18.15
CA ARG A 289 -23.79 14.26 -17.34
C ARG A 289 -24.52 15.26 -18.24
N TYR A 290 -25.72 15.62 -17.87
CA TYR A 290 -26.55 16.61 -18.54
C TYR A 290 -26.86 17.78 -17.63
N ASN A 291 -26.51 18.97 -18.04
CA ASN A 291 -26.72 20.25 -17.34
C ASN A 291 -27.69 21.11 -18.17
N PRO A 292 -29.01 20.92 -18.08
CA PRO A 292 -29.99 21.76 -18.82
C PRO A 292 -29.89 23.23 -18.46
N THR A 293 -29.62 23.52 -17.19
CA THR A 293 -29.43 24.87 -16.66
C THR A 293 -28.22 24.90 -15.73
N ARG A 294 -27.84 26.10 -15.25
CA ARG A 294 -26.75 26.22 -14.23
C ARG A 294 -27.14 25.64 -12.86
N ALA A 295 -28.44 25.54 -12.58
CA ALA A 295 -28.95 25.07 -11.30
C ALA A 295 -29.27 23.56 -11.26
N ILE A 296 -29.39 22.92 -12.42
CA ILE A 296 -29.79 21.50 -12.52
C ILE A 296 -28.70 20.70 -13.24
N SER A 297 -28.31 19.59 -12.62
CA SER A 297 -27.39 18.61 -13.21
C SER A 297 -27.91 17.19 -12.93
N ALA A 298 -27.99 16.38 -13.97
CA ALA A 298 -28.30 14.95 -13.87
C ALA A 298 -27.10 14.16 -14.40
N TYR A 299 -26.81 12.99 -13.81
CA TYR A 299 -25.76 12.11 -14.31
C TYR A 299 -26.16 10.63 -14.22
N ILE A 300 -25.63 9.85 -15.12
CA ILE A 300 -25.67 8.38 -15.10
C ILE A 300 -24.28 7.85 -15.42
N SER A 301 -23.89 6.76 -14.78
CA SER A 301 -22.62 6.12 -15.09
C SER A 301 -22.69 4.60 -14.97
N TYR A 302 -21.95 3.93 -15.84
CA TYR A 302 -21.68 2.50 -15.77
C TYR A 302 -20.19 2.28 -15.76
N SER A 303 -19.70 1.35 -14.91
CA SER A 303 -18.30 0.95 -14.91
C SER A 303 -18.14 -0.48 -14.44
N GLN A 304 -17.24 -1.20 -15.08
CA GLN A 304 -16.69 -2.46 -14.58
C GLN A 304 -15.30 -2.22 -14.02
N GLY A 305 -14.88 -3.06 -13.06
CA GLY A 305 -13.54 -3.05 -12.51
C GLY A 305 -13.05 -4.48 -12.32
N PHE A 306 -11.75 -4.65 -12.48
CA PHE A 306 -11.03 -5.89 -12.22
C PHE A 306 -10.11 -5.71 -11.01
N ARG A 307 -9.99 -6.74 -10.20
CA ARG A 307 -9.00 -6.85 -9.13
C ARG A 307 -8.43 -8.27 -9.18
N ALA A 308 -7.12 -8.37 -9.38
CA ALA A 308 -6.41 -9.62 -9.18
C ALA A 308 -6.47 -10.04 -7.71
N SER A 309 -6.39 -11.34 -7.44
CA SER A 309 -6.28 -11.87 -6.08
C SER A 309 -5.04 -11.34 -5.38
N ILE A 310 -5.11 -11.22 -4.06
CA ILE A 310 -3.99 -10.75 -3.23
C ILE A 310 -2.90 -11.81 -3.25
N LEU A 311 -1.65 -11.38 -3.37
CA LEU A 311 -0.51 -12.29 -3.49
C LEU A 311 -0.36 -13.22 -2.27
N ASP A 312 -0.64 -12.74 -1.07
CA ASP A 312 -0.68 -13.56 0.14
C ASP A 312 -1.65 -14.74 0.01
N ASP A 313 -2.88 -14.47 -0.46
CA ASP A 313 -3.91 -15.51 -0.62
C ASP A 313 -3.52 -16.52 -1.70
N LEU A 314 -2.78 -16.10 -2.71
CA LEU A 314 -2.31 -16.96 -3.80
C LEU A 314 -1.17 -17.90 -3.39
N CYS A 315 -0.41 -17.53 -2.35
CA CYS A 315 0.78 -18.25 -1.89
C CYS A 315 0.53 -19.07 -0.63
N ARG A 316 -0.62 -18.92 0.04
CA ARG A 316 -0.98 -19.71 1.22
C ARG A 316 -1.89 -20.85 0.84
N SER A 317 -1.64 -22.04 1.39
CA SER A 317 -2.61 -23.11 1.47
C SER A 317 -3.03 -23.25 2.92
N GLY A 318 -4.28 -23.52 3.19
CA GLY A 318 -4.79 -23.69 4.53
C GLY A 318 -6.23 -24.20 4.48
N TRP A 319 -6.82 -24.35 5.63
CA TRP A 319 -8.12 -24.97 5.85
C TRP A 319 -9.28 -24.43 4.97
N MET A 320 -9.12 -23.25 4.41
CA MET A 320 -10.13 -22.62 3.55
C MET A 320 -9.65 -22.28 2.14
N TRP A 321 -8.40 -22.64 1.75
CA TRP A 321 -7.91 -22.25 0.44
C TRP A 321 -6.92 -23.24 -0.17
N VAL A 322 -7.25 -23.73 -1.32
CA VAL A 322 -6.36 -24.52 -2.18
C VAL A 322 -5.98 -23.63 -3.34
N GLY A 323 -4.87 -22.96 -3.32
CA GLY A 323 -4.26 -22.14 -4.39
C GLY A 323 -5.04 -21.92 -5.71
N PRO A 324 -4.57 -21.19 -6.69
CA PRO A 324 -5.34 -20.98 -7.92
C PRO A 324 -5.59 -22.32 -8.63
N LYS A 325 -6.87 -22.67 -8.72
CA LYS A 325 -7.34 -23.81 -9.52
C LYS A 325 -7.11 -23.57 -11.00
#